data_986ece4d6108caefcb7968a95f80aaf3
#
_entry.id   986ece4d6108caefcb7968a95f80aaf3
#
_cell.length_a   1.000
_cell.length_b   1.000
_cell.length_c   1.000
_cell.angle_alpha   90.00
_cell.angle_beta   90.00
_cell.angle_gamma   90.00
#
_symmetry.space_group_name_H-M   'P 1'
#
loop_
_entity.id
_entity.type
_entity.pdbx_description
1 polymer ?
#
loop_
_entity_poly.entity_id
_entity_poly.type
_entity_poly.pdbx_seq_one_letter_code
_entity_poly.pdbx_strand_id
1 'polypeptide(L)'
;ASFYLNNVVHKGGAFTIWPGTHIQAAEYFKKHSLLTFKGGNANETFDMPDPVEITGGPGTVCFWHGQLMHTGAKNCAEEIRMALITRLTRKDNNELLFEFPEDIWANYDGIN
;
A
#
# COMPACT_ATOMS: atom_id res chain seq x y z
N ALA A 1 -5.83 -3.60 4.63
CA ALA A 1 -5.52 -3.02 5.95
C ALA A 1 -4.49 -3.87 6.69
N SER A 2 -3.74 -3.27 7.61
CA SER A 2 -2.82 -3.93 8.54
C SER A 2 -3.14 -3.50 9.97
N PHE A 3 -3.12 -4.44 10.89
CA PHE A 3 -3.40 -4.24 12.30
C PHE A 3 -2.19 -4.68 13.10
N TYR A 4 -1.57 -3.79 13.88
CA TYR A 4 -0.46 -4.16 14.74
C TYR A 4 -0.94 -4.85 16.01
N LEU A 5 -0.33 -5.97 16.35
CA LEU A 5 -0.64 -6.75 17.54
C LEU A 5 0.34 -6.48 18.68
N ASN A 6 1.49 -5.90 18.37
CA ASN A 6 2.48 -5.46 19.36
C ASN A 6 3.04 -4.08 18.97
N ASN A 7 3.97 -3.59 19.77
CA ASN A 7 4.63 -2.32 19.50
C ASN A 7 5.55 -2.43 18.28
N VAL A 8 5.43 -1.51 17.35
CA VAL A 8 6.25 -1.44 16.13
C VAL A 8 7.01 -0.12 16.10
N VAL A 9 8.31 -0.20 16.32
CA VAL A 9 9.22 0.94 16.39
C VAL A 9 9.90 1.20 15.04
N HIS A 10 10.55 2.35 14.92
CA HIS A 10 11.41 2.65 13.77
C HIS A 10 12.48 1.57 13.59
N LYS A 11 12.71 1.14 12.35
CA LYS A 11 13.57 0.00 12.01
C LYS A 11 13.16 -1.34 12.62
N GLY A 12 11.95 -1.42 13.17
CA GLY A 12 11.37 -2.65 13.74
C GLY A 12 10.56 -3.47 12.73
N GLY A 13 10.86 -3.39 11.45
CA GLY A 13 10.13 -4.11 10.40
C GLY A 13 8.76 -3.47 10.09
N ALA A 14 8.61 -2.17 10.30
CA ALA A 14 7.36 -1.45 10.11
C ALA A 14 6.81 -1.60 8.68
N PHE A 15 5.49 -1.51 8.56
CA PHE A 15 4.85 -1.30 7.26
C PHE A 15 5.34 0.03 6.69
N THR A 16 6.00 -0.02 5.55
CA THR A 16 6.65 1.13 4.94
C THR A 16 5.99 1.45 3.62
N ILE A 17 5.72 2.72 3.39
CA ILE A 17 5.01 3.23 2.22
C ILE A 17 5.84 4.28 1.50
N TRP A 18 5.57 4.46 0.20
CA TRP A 18 6.03 5.60 -0.60
C TRP A 18 4.84 6.49 -0.93
N PRO A 19 4.67 7.62 -0.22
CA PRO A 19 3.51 8.49 -0.38
C PRO A 19 3.33 8.98 -1.82
N GLY A 20 2.08 9.06 -2.28
CA GLY A 20 1.76 9.57 -3.64
C GLY A 20 1.93 8.55 -4.78
N THR A 21 2.62 7.43 -4.57
CA THR A 21 2.88 6.44 -5.63
C THR A 21 1.62 5.76 -6.16
N HIS A 22 0.53 5.72 -5.40
CA HIS A 22 -0.76 5.21 -5.86
C HIS A 22 -1.34 6.04 -7.02
N ILE A 23 -1.10 7.36 -7.04
CA ILE A 23 -1.51 8.24 -8.12
C ILE A 23 -0.70 7.94 -9.39
N GLN A 24 0.63 7.84 -9.26
CA GLN A 24 1.52 7.49 -10.37
C GLN A 24 1.17 6.09 -10.93
N ALA A 25 0.89 5.13 -10.05
CA ALA A 25 0.49 3.77 -10.44
C ALA A 25 -0.84 3.77 -11.19
N ALA A 26 -1.84 4.54 -10.73
CA ALA A 26 -3.12 4.67 -11.42
C ALA A 26 -2.94 5.19 -12.86
N GLU A 27 -2.15 6.24 -13.06
CA GLU A 27 -1.86 6.79 -14.38
C GLU A 27 -1.08 5.81 -15.27
N TYR A 28 -0.12 5.10 -14.69
CA TYR A 28 0.67 4.09 -15.40
C TYR A 28 -0.22 2.94 -15.90
N PHE A 29 -1.08 2.39 -15.05
CA PHE A 29 -1.90 1.22 -15.39
C PHE A 29 -3.09 1.51 -16.29
N LYS A 30 -3.44 2.77 -16.56
CA LYS A 30 -4.34 3.14 -17.66
C LYS A 30 -3.79 2.74 -19.03
N LYS A 31 -2.47 2.63 -19.16
CA LYS A 31 -1.76 2.37 -20.42
C LYS A 31 -0.95 1.07 -20.45
N HIS A 32 -0.76 0.45 -19.31
CA HIS A 32 0.11 -0.71 -19.14
C HIS A 32 -0.62 -1.82 -18.39
N SER A 33 -0.38 -3.06 -18.78
CA SER A 33 -1.02 -4.21 -18.12
C SER A 33 -0.48 -4.41 -16.71
N LEU A 34 -1.39 -4.50 -15.75
CA LEU A 34 -1.08 -4.87 -14.37
C LEU A 34 -0.44 -6.28 -14.29
N LEU A 35 -0.79 -7.18 -15.22
CA LEU A 35 -0.31 -8.56 -15.24
C LEU A 35 1.17 -8.68 -15.60
N THR A 36 1.72 -7.69 -16.29
CA THR A 36 3.13 -7.67 -16.71
C THR A 36 4.03 -6.88 -15.76
N PHE A 37 3.44 -6.11 -14.84
CA PHE A 37 4.20 -5.32 -13.89
C PHE A 37 4.81 -6.21 -12.80
N LYS A 38 6.12 -6.11 -12.63
CA LYS A 38 6.86 -6.77 -11.55
C LYS A 38 7.23 -5.71 -10.53
N GLY A 39 6.67 -5.81 -9.33
CA GLY A 39 6.87 -4.81 -8.26
C GLY A 39 8.34 -4.50 -7.93
N GLY A 40 9.28 -5.40 -8.22
CA GLY A 40 10.72 -5.16 -8.09
C GLY A 40 11.27 -4.03 -8.96
N ASN A 41 10.54 -3.62 -9.99
CA ASN A 41 10.94 -2.55 -10.92
C ASN A 41 10.25 -1.21 -10.58
N ALA A 42 9.66 -1.06 -9.40
CA ALA A 42 8.96 0.16 -9.03
C ALA A 42 9.86 1.40 -9.10
N ASN A 43 11.11 1.29 -8.65
CA ASN A 43 12.09 2.39 -8.69
C ASN A 43 12.50 2.81 -10.12
N GLU A 44 12.32 1.94 -11.10
CA GLU A 44 12.60 2.23 -12.52
C GLU A 44 11.38 2.85 -13.21
N THR A 45 10.20 2.63 -12.65
CA THR A 45 8.92 3.00 -13.26
C THR A 45 8.32 4.26 -12.65
N PHE A 46 8.49 4.45 -11.35
CA PHE A 46 7.87 5.53 -10.59
C PHE A 46 8.92 6.43 -9.95
N ASP A 47 8.59 7.71 -9.82
CA ASP A 47 9.34 8.64 -8.99
C ASP A 47 9.04 8.33 -7.52
N MET A 48 9.97 7.64 -6.88
CA MET A 48 9.81 7.16 -5.52
C MET A 48 10.25 8.24 -4.52
N PRO A 49 9.33 8.84 -3.77
CA PRO A 49 9.70 9.77 -2.69
C PRO A 49 10.39 9.04 -1.55
N ASP A 50 10.81 9.77 -0.52
CA ASP A 50 11.35 9.15 0.69
C ASP A 50 10.31 8.22 1.33
N PRO A 51 10.73 7.01 1.72
CA PRO A 51 9.81 6.05 2.34
C PRO A 51 9.42 6.50 3.76
N VAL A 52 8.19 6.20 4.13
CA VAL A 52 7.65 6.48 5.46
C VAL A 52 7.32 5.17 6.17
N GLU A 53 7.96 4.94 7.31
CA GLU A 53 7.64 3.83 8.20
C GLU A 53 6.41 4.15 9.05
N ILE A 54 5.41 3.31 9.00
CA ILE A 54 4.23 3.42 9.85
C ILE A 54 4.52 2.71 11.17
N THR A 55 4.85 3.48 12.18
CA THR A 55 5.12 2.96 13.54
C THR A 55 3.87 3.09 14.42
N GLY A 56 3.79 2.33 15.50
CA GLY A 56 2.68 2.43 16.45
C GLY A 56 2.59 1.25 17.40
N GLY A 57 1.73 1.39 18.41
CA GLY A 57 1.45 0.34 19.39
C GLY A 57 0.41 -0.68 18.94
N PRO A 58 0.10 -1.66 19.79
CA PRO A 58 -0.98 -2.62 19.56
C PRO A 58 -2.31 -1.89 19.28
N GLY A 59 -3.06 -2.36 18.28
CA GLY A 59 -4.31 -1.73 17.84
C GLY A 59 -4.14 -0.63 16.80
N THR A 60 -2.91 -0.25 16.46
CA THR A 60 -2.67 0.63 15.28
C THR A 60 -3.21 -0.04 14.03
N VAL A 61 -4.02 0.71 13.28
CA VAL A 61 -4.59 0.25 12.01
C VAL A 61 -4.11 1.15 10.88
N CYS A 62 -3.61 0.54 9.83
CA CYS A 62 -3.26 1.24 8.60
C CYS A 62 -4.18 0.76 7.47
N PHE A 63 -4.87 1.71 6.83
CA PHE A 63 -5.58 1.49 5.58
C PHE A 63 -4.79 2.13 4.45
N TRP A 64 -4.68 1.45 3.32
CA TRP A 64 -4.01 2.01 2.16
C TRP A 64 -4.70 1.61 0.86
N HIS A 65 -4.52 2.44 -0.15
CA HIS A 65 -4.98 2.16 -1.50
C HIS A 65 -4.21 0.97 -2.10
N GLY A 66 -4.89 0.08 -2.83
CA GLY A 66 -4.30 -1.14 -3.36
C GLY A 66 -3.08 -0.93 -4.28
N GLN A 67 -3.00 0.23 -4.93
CA GLN A 67 -1.91 0.59 -5.84
C GLN A 67 -0.77 1.36 -5.17
N LEU A 68 -0.85 1.66 -3.87
CA LEU A 68 0.23 2.33 -3.13
C LEU A 68 1.45 1.41 -3.07
N MET A 69 2.62 1.92 -3.46
CA MET A 69 3.88 1.19 -3.29
C MET A 69 4.18 1.05 -1.81
N HIS A 70 4.39 -0.17 -1.37
CA HIS A 70 4.60 -0.49 0.03
C HIS A 70 5.43 -1.76 0.21
N THR A 71 6.00 -1.91 1.38
CA THR A 71 6.74 -3.11 1.78
C THR A 71 6.68 -3.32 3.30
N GLY A 72 7.07 -4.50 3.76
CA GLY A 72 7.54 -4.68 5.13
C GLY A 72 9.01 -4.33 5.19
N ALA A 73 9.39 -3.35 6.01
CA ALA A 73 10.79 -2.99 6.18
C ALA A 73 11.60 -4.11 6.84
N LYS A 74 12.91 -4.04 6.68
CA LYS A 74 13.82 -4.92 7.42
C LYS A 74 13.67 -4.66 8.92
N ASN A 75 13.53 -5.73 9.69
CA ASN A 75 13.55 -5.64 11.15
C ASN A 75 14.99 -5.66 11.66
N CYS A 76 15.38 -4.57 12.29
CA CYS A 76 16.67 -4.41 12.98
C CYS A 76 16.49 -4.24 14.50
N ALA A 77 15.25 -4.35 15.01
CA ALA A 77 14.96 -4.35 16.45
C ALA A 77 15.02 -5.77 17.03
N GLU A 78 15.02 -5.85 18.34
CA GLU A 78 15.02 -7.15 19.05
C GLU A 78 13.66 -7.83 18.98
N GLU A 79 12.58 -7.06 18.98
CA GLU A 79 11.22 -7.59 18.94
C GLU A 79 10.77 -7.88 17.51
N ILE A 80 10.04 -8.99 17.34
CA ILE A 80 9.43 -9.36 16.08
C ILE A 80 8.10 -8.61 15.94
N ARG A 81 7.92 -7.88 14.83
CA ARG A 81 6.64 -7.30 14.49
C ARG A 81 5.58 -8.38 14.29
N MET A 82 4.47 -8.26 14.98
CA MET A 82 3.28 -9.07 14.77
C MET A 82 2.16 -8.19 14.18
N ALA A 83 1.63 -8.60 13.03
CA ALA A 83 0.54 -7.88 12.38
C ALA A 83 -0.44 -8.84 11.70
N LEU A 84 -1.71 -8.50 11.75
CA LEU A 84 -2.74 -9.08 10.89
C LEU A 84 -2.82 -8.24 9.61
N ILE A 85 -2.83 -8.91 8.46
CA ILE A 85 -3.05 -8.25 7.17
C ILE A 85 -4.36 -8.77 6.63
N THR A 86 -5.26 -7.87 6.25
CA THR A 86 -6.51 -8.22 5.58
C THR A 86 -6.68 -7.42 4.30
N ARG A 87 -7.26 -8.08 3.31
CA ARG A 87 -7.63 -7.44 2.05
C ARG A 87 -9.11 -7.09 2.10
N LEU A 88 -9.41 -5.82 1.87
CA LEU A 88 -10.78 -5.32 1.73
C LEU A 88 -11.04 -5.14 0.24
N THR A 89 -12.11 -5.72 -0.24
CA THR A 89 -12.55 -5.60 -1.63
C THR A 89 -14.02 -5.22 -1.68
N ARG A 90 -14.40 -4.47 -2.70
CA ARG A 90 -15.81 -4.18 -2.99
C ARG A 90 -16.53 -5.48 -3.38
N LYS A 91 -17.85 -5.51 -3.18
CA LYS A 91 -18.68 -6.67 -3.57
C LYS A 91 -18.68 -6.91 -5.08
N ASP A 92 -18.60 -5.84 -5.86
CA ASP A 92 -18.57 -5.81 -7.32
C ASP A 92 -17.16 -5.82 -7.91
N ASN A 93 -16.14 -6.18 -7.11
CA ASN A 93 -14.74 -6.16 -7.53
C ASN A 93 -14.46 -6.94 -8.82
N ASN A 94 -15.16 -8.07 -9.03
CA ASN A 94 -14.96 -8.88 -10.24
C ASN A 94 -15.42 -8.16 -11.51
N GLU A 95 -16.36 -7.25 -11.40
CA GLU A 95 -16.86 -6.44 -12.52
C GLU A 95 -15.92 -5.27 -12.83
N LEU A 96 -15.21 -4.77 -11.82
CA LEU A 96 -14.35 -3.59 -11.88
C LEU A 96 -12.85 -3.89 -11.96
N LEU A 97 -12.46 -5.16 -11.94
CA LEU A 97 -11.06 -5.59 -11.75
C LEU A 97 -10.05 -4.95 -12.72
N PHE A 98 -10.48 -4.62 -13.93
CA PHE A 98 -9.65 -4.02 -14.97
C PHE A 98 -10.12 -2.61 -15.39
N GLU A 99 -11.02 -2.01 -14.61
CA GLU A 99 -11.41 -0.62 -14.82
C GLU A 99 -10.47 0.31 -14.07
N PHE A 100 -9.94 1.31 -14.76
CA PHE A 100 -9.09 2.34 -14.20
C PHE A 100 -9.79 3.69 -14.39
N PRO A 101 -10.61 4.13 -13.42
CA PRO A 101 -11.32 5.40 -13.52
C PRO A 101 -10.34 6.58 -13.57
N GLU A 102 -10.78 7.69 -14.16
CA GLU A 102 -9.99 8.93 -14.19
C GLU A 102 -9.66 9.42 -12.78
N ASP A 103 -10.64 9.40 -11.91
CA ASP A 103 -10.45 9.65 -10.48
C ASP A 103 -10.28 8.32 -9.73
N ILE A 104 -9.11 8.11 -9.14
CA ILE A 104 -8.81 6.90 -8.37
C ILE A 104 -9.69 6.75 -7.11
N TRP A 105 -10.35 7.83 -6.70
CA TRP A 105 -11.23 7.85 -5.53
C TRP A 105 -12.72 7.76 -5.88
N ALA A 106 -13.06 7.72 -7.18
CA ALA A 106 -14.45 7.70 -7.68
C ALA A 106 -15.35 6.65 -7.00
N ASN A 107 -14.75 5.59 -6.47
CA ASN A 107 -15.45 4.48 -5.83
C ASN A 107 -15.34 4.48 -4.29
N TYR A 108 -14.85 5.57 -3.71
CA TYR A 108 -14.65 5.70 -2.26
C TYR A 108 -15.48 6.89 -1.73
N ASP A 109 -16.70 6.62 -1.28
CA ASP A 109 -17.57 7.65 -0.71
C ASP A 109 -16.90 8.32 0.50
N GLY A 110 -16.86 9.66 0.50
CA GLY A 110 -16.33 10.46 1.60
C GLY A 110 -14.80 10.63 1.62
N ILE A 111 -14.09 10.17 0.59
CA ILE A 111 -12.68 10.47 0.36
C ILE A 111 -12.59 11.39 -0.86
N ASN A 112 -12.48 12.69 -0.63
CA ASN A 112 -12.30 13.71 -1.67
C ASN A 112 -11.08 14.57 -1.32
#